data_4ec8101cad1020084cc29d0ca36dc54b
#
_entry.id   4ec8101cad1020084cc29d0ca36dc54b
#
_cell.length_a   1.000
_cell.length_b   1.000
_cell.length_c   1.000
_cell.angle_alpha   90.00
_cell.angle_beta   90.00
_cell.angle_gamma   90.00
#
_symmetry.space_group_name_H-M   'P 1'
#
loop_
_entity.id
_entity.type
_entity.pdbx_description
1 polymer ?
#
loop_
_entity_poly.entity_id
_entity_poly.type
_entity_poly.pdbx_seq_one_letter_code
_entity_poly.pdbx_strand_id
1 'polypeptide(L)'
;MIRLFLLFLLVSLPAYSQEDYSKFLPNKEFTPGDPLIGLNPAETICVSGYTKKARAVSESTKRKVFELYNTTPQQDRYEVDHLISLELGGSNDIRNLWPQSYTTQPWNAYKKDKLENKLKRMVCSGQIQLEQAQQEIANDWIAAYKKYIGE
;
A
#
# COMPACT_ATOMS: atom_id res chain seq x y z
N MET A 1 -9.17 -8.90 65.98
CA MET A 1 -9.68 -8.77 64.60
C MET A 1 -8.73 -7.83 63.82
N ILE A 2 -7.84 -8.40 63.04
CA ILE A 2 -6.86 -7.65 62.24
C ILE A 2 -7.49 -7.44 60.85
N ARG A 3 -7.79 -6.18 60.46
CA ARG A 3 -8.24 -5.82 59.13
C ARG A 3 -7.04 -5.67 58.20
N LEU A 4 -6.90 -6.63 57.28
CA LEU A 4 -5.90 -6.60 56.25
C LEU A 4 -6.40 -5.65 55.13
N PHE A 5 -5.75 -4.46 54.98
CA PHE A 5 -5.99 -3.56 53.85
C PHE A 5 -5.17 -4.06 52.66
N LEU A 6 -5.83 -4.63 51.65
CA LEU A 6 -5.21 -4.90 50.36
C LEU A 6 -5.05 -3.55 49.59
N LEU A 7 -3.81 -3.12 49.44
CA LEU A 7 -3.47 -1.98 48.60
C LEU A 7 -3.41 -2.44 47.12
N PHE A 8 -4.44 -2.09 46.34
CA PHE A 8 -4.39 -2.31 44.89
C PHE A 8 -3.45 -1.26 44.26
N LEU A 9 -2.26 -1.68 43.83
CA LEU A 9 -1.41 -0.89 42.96
C LEU A 9 -2.01 -0.86 41.55
N LEU A 10 -2.60 0.28 41.16
CA LEU A 10 -2.98 0.57 39.80
C LEU A 10 -1.72 0.82 38.97
N VAL A 11 -1.25 -0.21 38.24
CA VAL A 11 -0.20 -0.05 37.24
C VAL A 11 -0.82 0.59 36.01
N SER A 12 -0.60 1.90 35.83
CA SER A 12 -0.95 2.58 34.59
C SER A 12 -0.01 2.12 33.46
N LEU A 13 -0.53 1.32 32.53
CA LEU A 13 0.19 1.02 31.29
C LEU A 13 0.30 2.31 30.46
N PRO A 14 1.47 2.62 29.88
CA PRO A 14 1.58 3.76 28.98
C PRO A 14 0.63 3.55 27.80
N ALA A 15 -0.22 4.53 27.53
CA ALA A 15 -1.03 4.56 26.33
C ALA A 15 -0.07 4.69 25.13
N TYR A 16 0.06 3.60 24.36
CA TYR A 16 0.79 3.63 23.09
C TYR A 16 -0.04 4.47 22.12
N SER A 17 0.41 5.69 21.84
CA SER A 17 -0.25 6.54 20.84
C SER A 17 -0.09 5.86 19.49
N GLN A 18 -1.17 5.38 18.93
CA GLN A 18 -1.19 4.85 17.57
C GLN A 18 -0.93 6.03 16.62
N GLU A 19 0.21 6.00 15.93
CA GLU A 19 0.55 7.04 14.96
C GLU A 19 -0.49 7.04 13.83
N ASP A 20 -1.04 8.21 13.55
CA ASP A 20 -2.00 8.41 12.46
C ASP A 20 -1.25 8.51 11.12
N TYR A 21 -1.31 7.44 10.34
CA TYR A 21 -0.73 7.36 9.00
C TYR A 21 -1.75 7.64 7.88
N SER A 22 -2.99 8.03 8.21
CA SER A 22 -4.08 8.17 7.22
C SER A 22 -3.72 9.09 6.05
N LYS A 23 -2.94 10.14 6.30
CA LYS A 23 -2.48 11.09 5.27
C LYS A 23 -1.52 10.51 4.23
N PHE A 24 -0.98 9.31 4.47
CA PHE A 24 -0.07 8.62 3.55
C PHE A 24 -0.74 7.45 2.84
N LEU A 25 -2.02 7.20 3.13
CA LEU A 25 -2.82 6.15 2.52
C LEU A 25 -3.81 6.77 1.53
N PRO A 26 -4.19 6.05 0.47
CA PRO A 26 -5.24 6.53 -0.43
C PRO A 26 -6.60 6.55 0.27
N ASN A 27 -7.49 7.44 -0.18
CA ASN A 27 -8.88 7.40 0.24
C ASN A 27 -9.55 6.13 -0.33
N LYS A 28 -10.06 5.27 0.55
CA LYS A 28 -10.66 3.98 0.19
C LYS A 28 -11.97 4.09 -0.60
N GLU A 29 -12.68 5.20 -0.50
CA GLU A 29 -13.87 5.45 -1.32
C GLU A 29 -13.48 5.67 -2.79
N PHE A 30 -12.34 6.29 -3.06
CA PHE A 30 -11.84 6.57 -4.40
C PHE A 30 -10.96 5.45 -4.93
N THR A 31 -10.08 4.93 -4.08
CA THR A 31 -9.07 3.93 -4.43
C THR A 31 -9.11 2.76 -3.44
N PRO A 32 -10.12 1.89 -3.52
CA PRO A 32 -10.18 0.68 -2.69
C PRO A 32 -9.09 -0.35 -3.05
N GLY A 33 -8.50 -0.23 -4.23
CA GLY A 33 -7.65 -1.23 -4.87
C GLY A 33 -8.46 -2.12 -5.82
N ASP A 34 -7.87 -2.44 -6.97
CA ASP A 34 -8.53 -3.25 -8.00
C ASP A 34 -7.53 -4.27 -8.59
N PRO A 35 -7.55 -5.53 -8.10
CA PRO A 35 -6.69 -6.58 -8.62
C PRO A 35 -7.27 -7.19 -9.89
N LEU A 36 -6.40 -7.61 -10.82
CA LEU A 36 -6.77 -8.52 -11.89
C LEU A 36 -6.97 -9.92 -11.32
N ILE A 37 -8.14 -10.50 -11.57
CA ILE A 37 -8.53 -11.78 -11.00
C ILE A 37 -8.03 -12.95 -11.87
N GLY A 38 -7.67 -14.07 -11.23
CA GLY A 38 -7.32 -15.33 -11.90
C GLY A 38 -5.97 -15.30 -12.61
N LEU A 39 -5.07 -14.40 -12.23
CA LEU A 39 -3.71 -14.38 -12.76
C LEU A 39 -2.92 -15.62 -12.29
N ASN A 40 -2.23 -16.28 -13.24
CA ASN A 40 -1.16 -17.21 -12.91
C ASN A 40 0.15 -16.42 -12.74
N PRO A 41 0.71 -16.30 -11.54
CA PRO A 41 1.92 -15.50 -11.31
C PRO A 41 3.10 -15.94 -12.20
N ALA A 42 3.30 -17.24 -12.41
CA ALA A 42 4.40 -17.77 -13.20
C ALA A 42 4.34 -17.36 -14.67
N GLU A 43 3.14 -17.14 -15.20
CA GLU A 43 2.90 -16.75 -16.61
C GLU A 43 2.74 -15.23 -16.77
N THR A 44 2.64 -14.48 -15.68
CA THR A 44 2.34 -13.04 -15.67
C THR A 44 3.39 -12.26 -14.89
N ILE A 45 3.11 -11.92 -13.64
CA ILE A 45 3.91 -10.98 -12.83
C ILE A 45 5.36 -11.44 -12.63
N CYS A 46 5.64 -12.74 -12.66
CA CYS A 46 6.99 -13.29 -12.52
C CYS A 46 7.77 -13.31 -13.84
N VAL A 47 7.11 -13.02 -14.95
CA VAL A 47 7.77 -12.91 -16.27
C VAL A 47 8.43 -11.54 -16.40
N SER A 48 9.69 -11.55 -16.84
CA SER A 48 10.44 -10.31 -17.09
C SER A 48 9.72 -9.41 -18.10
N GLY A 49 9.62 -8.11 -17.78
CA GLY A 49 8.98 -7.11 -18.63
C GLY A 49 7.45 -7.07 -18.54
N TYR A 50 6.81 -7.88 -17.71
CA TYR A 50 5.36 -7.88 -17.51
C TYR A 50 4.83 -6.48 -17.18
N THR A 51 5.36 -5.82 -16.16
CA THR A 51 4.90 -4.50 -15.70
C THR A 51 4.98 -3.43 -16.79
N LYS A 52 6.03 -3.48 -17.62
CA LYS A 52 6.17 -2.56 -18.76
C LYS A 52 5.05 -2.75 -19.78
N LYS A 53 4.64 -3.99 -20.06
CA LYS A 53 3.53 -4.31 -20.97
C LYS A 53 2.16 -4.01 -20.35
N ALA A 54 2.01 -4.25 -19.04
CA ALA A 54 0.75 -4.05 -18.32
C ALA A 54 0.41 -2.57 -18.10
N ARG A 55 1.41 -1.67 -18.05
CA ARG A 55 1.21 -0.25 -17.80
C ARG A 55 0.50 0.44 -18.98
N ALA A 56 -0.75 0.85 -18.76
CA ALA A 56 -1.63 1.43 -19.78
C ALA A 56 -2.52 2.55 -19.21
N VAL A 57 -2.01 3.38 -18.31
CA VAL A 57 -2.75 4.53 -17.76
C VAL A 57 -2.62 5.72 -18.70
N SER A 58 -3.76 6.16 -19.28
CA SER A 58 -3.79 7.30 -20.18
C SER A 58 -3.60 8.64 -19.44
N GLU A 59 -3.13 9.67 -20.16
CA GLU A 59 -3.02 11.02 -19.58
C GLU A 59 -4.38 11.59 -19.13
N SER A 60 -5.48 11.22 -19.81
CA SER A 60 -6.83 11.60 -19.39
C SER A 60 -7.21 10.92 -18.06
N THR A 61 -6.84 9.66 -17.86
CA THR A 61 -7.06 8.96 -16.58
C THR A 61 -6.24 9.60 -15.46
N LYS A 62 -4.98 9.93 -15.71
CA LYS A 62 -4.12 10.61 -14.71
C LYS A 62 -4.72 11.94 -14.26
N ARG A 63 -5.22 12.77 -15.21
CA ARG A 63 -5.93 14.02 -14.85
C ARG A 63 -7.13 13.78 -13.96
N LYS A 64 -7.99 12.80 -14.30
CA LYS A 64 -9.14 12.44 -13.47
C LYS A 64 -8.76 12.00 -12.06
N VAL A 65 -7.64 11.29 -11.89
CA VAL A 65 -7.13 10.92 -10.56
C VAL A 65 -6.79 12.17 -9.74
N PHE A 66 -6.08 13.14 -10.31
CA PHE A 66 -5.77 14.40 -9.62
C PHE A 66 -7.03 15.22 -9.28
N GLU A 67 -8.00 15.27 -10.20
CA GLU A 67 -9.29 15.92 -9.98
C GLU A 67 -10.07 15.26 -8.83
N LEU A 68 -10.14 13.91 -8.83
CA LEU A 68 -10.82 13.11 -7.80
C LEU A 68 -10.26 13.38 -6.39
N TYR A 69 -8.95 13.56 -6.30
CA TYR A 69 -8.26 13.84 -5.03
C TYR A 69 -8.14 15.34 -4.72
N ASN A 70 -8.79 16.21 -5.51
CA ASN A 70 -8.71 17.66 -5.38
C ASN A 70 -7.27 18.16 -5.20
N THR A 71 -6.35 17.62 -6.00
CA THR A 71 -4.93 17.96 -5.98
C THR A 71 -4.44 18.30 -7.39
N THR A 72 -3.28 18.93 -7.49
CA THR A 72 -2.71 19.33 -8.78
C THR A 72 -1.49 18.47 -9.12
N PRO A 73 -1.31 18.09 -10.38
CA PRO A 73 -0.09 17.43 -10.82
C PRO A 73 1.10 18.39 -10.65
N GLN A 74 1.96 18.12 -9.69
CA GLN A 74 3.27 18.78 -9.56
C GLN A 74 4.31 17.74 -9.95
N GLN A 75 4.90 17.92 -11.12
CA GLN A 75 5.65 16.92 -11.86
C GLN A 75 6.75 16.21 -11.06
N ASP A 76 7.36 16.88 -10.08
CA ASP A 76 8.44 16.33 -9.26
C ASP A 76 7.99 15.94 -7.82
N ARG A 77 6.70 16.06 -7.52
CA ARG A 77 6.19 15.81 -6.17
C ARG A 77 5.24 14.64 -6.07
N TYR A 78 4.50 14.34 -7.15
CA TYR A 78 3.49 13.30 -7.16
C TYR A 78 3.58 12.46 -8.43
N GLU A 79 3.30 11.19 -8.29
CA GLU A 79 2.96 10.29 -9.39
C GLU A 79 1.53 9.81 -9.26
N VAL A 80 0.93 9.36 -10.36
CA VAL A 80 -0.27 8.54 -10.31
C VAL A 80 0.19 7.10 -10.16
N ASP A 81 0.07 6.60 -8.94
CA ASP A 81 0.52 5.28 -8.56
C ASP A 81 -0.63 4.28 -8.47
N HIS A 82 -0.31 2.99 -8.65
CA HIS A 82 -1.21 1.87 -8.46
C HIS A 82 -1.20 1.42 -7.00
N LEU A 83 -2.33 1.47 -6.27
CA LEU A 83 -2.40 0.99 -4.89
C LEU A 83 -1.99 -0.48 -4.81
N ILE A 84 -2.63 -1.34 -5.60
CA ILE A 84 -2.13 -2.68 -5.89
C ILE A 84 -1.21 -2.56 -7.09
N SER A 85 0.08 -2.74 -6.87
CA SER A 85 1.11 -2.58 -7.91
C SER A 85 0.85 -3.45 -9.14
N LEU A 86 1.25 -2.97 -10.30
CA LEU A 86 1.36 -3.80 -11.50
C LEU A 86 2.24 -5.04 -11.28
N GLU A 87 3.23 -4.95 -10.40
CA GLU A 87 4.08 -6.07 -9.99
C GLU A 87 3.34 -7.18 -9.23
N LEU A 88 2.15 -6.84 -8.71
CA LEU A 88 1.23 -7.76 -8.03
C LEU A 88 -0.08 -7.93 -8.82
N GLY A 89 -0.09 -7.60 -10.12
CA GLY A 89 -1.28 -7.75 -10.95
C GLY A 89 -2.40 -6.77 -10.62
N GLY A 90 -2.10 -5.56 -10.15
CA GLY A 90 -3.07 -4.49 -10.05
C GLY A 90 -3.55 -4.02 -11.43
N SER A 91 -4.81 -3.56 -11.51
CA SER A 91 -5.38 -3.06 -12.76
C SER A 91 -4.99 -1.60 -13.04
N ASN A 92 -5.24 -1.12 -14.27
CA ASN A 92 -5.13 0.29 -14.64
C ASN A 92 -6.45 1.07 -14.42
N ASP A 93 -7.43 0.47 -13.74
CA ASP A 93 -8.69 1.14 -13.40
C ASP A 93 -8.44 2.28 -12.40
N ILE A 94 -9.23 3.37 -12.53
CA ILE A 94 -9.12 4.53 -11.64
C ILE A 94 -9.30 4.16 -10.16
N ARG A 95 -10.03 3.10 -9.85
CA ARG A 95 -10.24 2.57 -8.49
C ARG A 95 -8.99 1.94 -7.88
N ASN A 96 -7.94 1.78 -8.68
CA ASN A 96 -6.61 1.32 -8.23
C ASN A 96 -5.56 2.43 -8.27
N LEU A 97 -5.92 3.65 -8.65
CA LEU A 97 -4.97 4.73 -8.91
C LEU A 97 -5.15 5.89 -7.91
N TRP A 98 -4.04 6.45 -7.46
CA TRP A 98 -4.04 7.59 -6.54
C TRP A 98 -2.79 8.47 -6.71
N PRO A 99 -2.84 9.75 -6.30
CA PRO A 99 -1.67 10.60 -6.34
C PRO A 99 -0.77 10.31 -5.15
N GLN A 100 0.37 9.67 -5.37
CA GLN A 100 1.34 9.37 -4.34
C GLN A 100 2.51 10.33 -4.37
N SER A 101 2.91 10.83 -3.20
CA SER A 101 4.01 11.78 -3.09
C SER A 101 5.37 11.09 -3.07
N TYR A 102 6.35 11.71 -3.76
CA TYR A 102 7.76 11.36 -3.66
C TYR A 102 8.46 12.00 -2.45
N THR A 103 7.93 13.11 -1.92
CA THR A 103 8.66 13.98 -0.99
C THR A 103 8.16 13.93 0.44
N THR A 104 6.99 13.34 0.70
CA THR A 104 6.47 13.19 2.07
C THR A 104 7.34 12.28 2.93
N GLN A 105 7.41 12.57 4.23
CA GLN A 105 8.16 11.79 5.20
C GLN A 105 7.24 11.36 6.35
N PRO A 106 7.45 10.20 6.93
CA PRO A 106 8.45 9.17 6.58
C PRO A 106 8.02 8.26 5.41
N TRP A 107 6.78 8.37 4.91
CA TRP A 107 6.16 7.49 3.93
C TRP A 107 6.00 8.19 2.57
N ASN A 108 6.47 7.56 1.51
CA ASN A 108 6.46 8.09 0.15
C ASN A 108 6.50 6.97 -0.89
N ALA A 109 6.45 7.34 -2.18
CA ALA A 109 6.48 6.41 -3.30
C ALA A 109 7.70 5.47 -3.27
N TYR A 110 8.89 5.98 -2.97
CA TYR A 110 10.10 5.14 -2.91
C TYR A 110 10.05 4.04 -1.86
N LYS A 111 9.38 4.27 -0.72
CA LYS A 111 9.17 3.23 0.28
C LYS A 111 8.17 2.19 -0.21
N LYS A 112 7.10 2.64 -0.88
CA LYS A 112 6.11 1.72 -1.44
C LYS A 112 6.72 0.84 -2.53
N ASP A 113 7.55 1.39 -3.42
CA ASP A 113 8.30 0.62 -4.44
C ASP A 113 9.15 -0.51 -3.82
N LYS A 114 9.80 -0.23 -2.68
CA LYS A 114 10.58 -1.28 -1.97
C LYS A 114 9.70 -2.42 -1.50
N LEU A 115 8.50 -2.11 -0.99
CA LEU A 115 7.52 -3.10 -0.58
C LEU A 115 7.03 -3.92 -1.77
N GLU A 116 6.66 -3.28 -2.87
CA GLU A 116 6.19 -3.93 -4.10
C GLU A 116 7.19 -4.93 -4.63
N ASN A 117 8.43 -4.50 -4.78
CA ASN A 117 9.54 -5.37 -5.19
C ASN A 117 9.76 -6.54 -4.23
N LYS A 118 9.58 -6.35 -2.92
CA LYS A 118 9.70 -7.41 -1.91
C LYS A 118 8.56 -8.40 -2.05
N LEU A 119 7.32 -7.93 -2.10
CA LEU A 119 6.13 -8.77 -2.23
C LEU A 119 6.15 -9.58 -3.53
N LYS A 120 6.49 -8.95 -4.66
CA LYS A 120 6.67 -9.66 -5.93
C LYS A 120 7.67 -10.82 -5.81
N ARG A 121 8.85 -10.57 -5.23
CA ARG A 121 9.85 -11.64 -5.03
C ARG A 121 9.29 -12.77 -4.16
N MET A 122 8.55 -12.46 -3.11
CA MET A 122 7.95 -13.45 -2.22
C MET A 122 6.86 -14.27 -2.92
N VAL A 123 6.02 -13.64 -3.74
CA VAL A 123 5.02 -14.34 -4.57
C VAL A 123 5.72 -15.25 -5.58
N CYS A 124 6.71 -14.73 -6.32
CA CYS A 124 7.40 -15.48 -7.36
C CYS A 124 8.28 -16.63 -6.82
N SER A 125 8.65 -16.58 -5.54
CA SER A 125 9.34 -17.69 -4.86
C SER A 125 8.38 -18.62 -4.10
N GLY A 126 7.07 -18.39 -4.15
CA GLY A 126 6.06 -19.20 -3.46
C GLY A 126 6.00 -19.00 -1.93
N GLN A 127 6.63 -17.95 -1.40
CA GLN A 127 6.62 -17.66 0.03
C GLN A 127 5.26 -17.11 0.53
N ILE A 128 4.53 -16.41 -0.34
CA ILE A 128 3.16 -15.94 -0.08
C ILE A 128 2.31 -16.11 -1.34
N GLN A 129 1.00 -16.19 -1.17
CA GLN A 129 0.05 -16.21 -2.30
C GLN A 129 -0.12 -14.80 -2.87
N LEU A 130 -0.43 -14.71 -4.18
CA LEU A 130 -0.64 -13.43 -4.85
C LEU A 130 -1.78 -12.65 -4.21
N GLU A 131 -2.90 -13.30 -3.96
CA GLU A 131 -4.09 -12.69 -3.35
C GLU A 131 -3.79 -12.13 -1.96
N GLN A 132 -2.95 -12.81 -1.18
CA GLN A 132 -2.51 -12.30 0.13
C GLN A 132 -1.70 -11.01 -0.02
N ALA A 133 -0.74 -10.98 -0.96
CA ALA A 133 0.05 -9.78 -1.21
C ALA A 133 -0.81 -8.60 -1.70
N GLN A 134 -1.79 -8.87 -2.58
CA GLN A 134 -2.75 -7.89 -3.06
C GLN A 134 -3.61 -7.32 -1.94
N GLN A 135 -4.16 -8.18 -1.07
CA GLN A 135 -4.99 -7.76 0.06
C GLN A 135 -4.19 -6.92 1.07
N GLU A 136 -2.98 -7.33 1.41
CA GLU A 136 -2.18 -6.63 2.41
C GLU A 136 -1.75 -5.24 1.93
N ILE A 137 -1.27 -5.10 0.68
CA ILE A 137 -0.91 -3.79 0.15
C ILE A 137 -2.13 -2.88 -0.06
N ALA A 138 -3.29 -3.45 -0.45
CA ALA A 138 -4.52 -2.71 -0.61
C ALA A 138 -5.10 -2.26 0.72
N ASN A 139 -5.04 -3.06 1.77
CA ASN A 139 -5.59 -2.72 3.07
C ASN A 139 -4.81 -1.59 3.74
N ASP A 140 -3.51 -1.76 3.88
CA ASP A 140 -2.60 -0.77 4.45
C ASP A 140 -1.15 -1.08 4.01
N TRP A 141 -0.67 -0.37 2.98
CA TRP A 141 0.68 -0.58 2.47
C TRP A 141 1.77 -0.22 3.49
N ILE A 142 1.49 0.67 4.47
CA ILE A 142 2.44 1.02 5.52
C ILE A 142 2.58 -0.12 6.52
N ALA A 143 1.45 -0.71 6.95
CA ALA A 143 1.47 -1.89 7.80
C ALA A 143 2.17 -3.07 7.10
N ALA A 144 1.89 -3.28 5.81
CA ALA A 144 2.57 -4.28 5.00
C ALA A 144 4.08 -3.99 4.88
N TYR A 145 4.48 -2.72 4.71
CA TYR A 145 5.90 -2.34 4.70
C TYR A 145 6.60 -2.72 6.00
N LYS A 146 6.03 -2.33 7.15
CA LYS A 146 6.57 -2.68 8.48
C LYS A 146 6.69 -4.20 8.67
N LYS A 147 5.71 -4.97 8.17
CA LYS A 147 5.70 -6.43 8.26
C LYS A 147 6.79 -7.10 7.42
N TYR A 148 7.00 -6.65 6.18
CA TYR A 148 7.85 -7.37 5.20
C TYR A 148 9.23 -6.77 4.98
N ILE A 149 9.40 -5.49 5.27
CA ILE A 149 10.68 -4.79 5.15
C ILE A 149 11.30 -4.57 6.53
N GLY A 150 10.48 -4.25 7.53
CA GLY A 150 10.90 -3.85 8.86
C GLY A 150 11.24 -2.36 8.96
N GLU A 151 11.18 -1.83 10.15
CA GLU A 151 11.79 -0.57 10.63
C GLU A 151 12.42 -0.80 11.97
#